data_d39600f9351daab4a455d0c6dd32984d
#
_entry.id   d39600f9351daab4a455d0c6dd32984d
#
_cell.length_a   1.000
_cell.length_b   1.000
_cell.length_c   1.000
_cell.angle_alpha   90.00
_cell.angle_beta   90.00
_cell.angle_gamma   90.00
#
_symmetry.space_group_name_H-M   'P 1'
#
loop_
_entity.id
_entity.type
_entity.pdbx_description
1 polymer ?
#
loop_
_entity_poly.entity_id
_entity_poly.type
_entity_poly.pdbx_seq_one_letter_code
_entity_poly.pdbx_strand_id
1 'polypeptide(L)'
;MKTNNPVRLINPHNHELKVSVTEHESTDSVLSYALKLQCQLCLETLIQTYEECIKSILNINGVRYRYPLLGLSFSLGSTYNAQCNFHLETDGEFWGDITLYRDNELSDSQMKNIELISSLLIHPLRSVIQQKSNSLLSSNEETTGVANTTLVEQLVTREAKLSNRERVPMSLTLIDIDRFQRISNSTNSIVRDEILYDVMKVMRTNIRDTDLLFRYNNNTYCLILKGVTANNAFEISERIRNAIDSHQFTATHNKPVHITVSAGISELLATDSIESIFERTSLAVQHAKKMGRNQSIIGDGKFIS
;
A
#
# COMPACT_ATOMS: atom_id res chain seq x y z
N MET A 1 -0.47 33.74 -6.24
CA MET A 1 -1.71 33.27 -5.59
C MET A 1 -1.76 31.76 -5.77
N LYS A 2 -1.37 30.98 -4.76
CA LYS A 2 -1.46 29.50 -4.78
C LYS A 2 -2.87 29.16 -4.31
N THR A 3 -3.66 28.57 -5.18
CA THR A 3 -4.99 28.06 -4.87
C THR A 3 -4.83 26.89 -3.90
N ASN A 4 -5.31 27.06 -2.65
CA ASN A 4 -5.49 25.96 -1.73
C ASN A 4 -6.50 24.98 -2.34
N ASN A 5 -6.03 23.84 -2.83
CA ASN A 5 -6.92 22.76 -3.21
C ASN A 5 -7.52 22.13 -1.94
N PRO A 6 -8.83 21.95 -1.88
CA PRO A 6 -9.47 21.38 -0.72
C PRO A 6 -9.06 19.90 -0.55
N VAL A 7 -8.78 19.53 0.70
CA VAL A 7 -8.61 18.14 1.13
C VAL A 7 -9.90 17.39 0.84
N ARG A 8 -9.83 16.29 0.11
CA ARG A 8 -10.98 15.42 -0.12
C ARG A 8 -11.01 14.32 0.94
N LEU A 9 -12.00 14.38 1.79
CA LEU A 9 -12.37 13.32 2.72
C LEU A 9 -13.64 12.66 2.17
N ILE A 10 -13.55 11.43 1.72
CA ILE A 10 -14.67 10.70 1.14
C ILE A 10 -15.21 9.73 2.20
N ASN A 11 -16.43 10.00 2.67
CA ASN A 11 -17.20 9.06 3.46
C ASN A 11 -18.06 8.21 2.51
N PRO A 12 -18.02 6.86 2.54
CA PRO A 12 -18.78 6.00 1.65
C PRO A 12 -20.31 6.13 1.79
N HIS A 13 -20.81 6.85 2.78
CA HIS A 13 -22.24 7.05 3.03
C HIS A 13 -22.77 8.45 2.70
N ASN A 14 -21.92 9.42 2.31
CA ASN A 14 -22.41 10.75 1.93
C ASN A 14 -21.46 11.52 0.99
N HIS A 15 -22.08 12.40 0.18
CA HIS A 15 -21.54 13.25 -0.87
C HIS A 15 -20.23 13.98 -0.56
N GLU A 16 -19.48 14.35 -1.65
CA GLU A 16 -18.32 15.26 -1.63
C GLU A 16 -18.59 16.50 -0.80
N LEU A 17 -17.82 16.68 0.27
CA LEU A 17 -17.86 17.87 1.11
C LEU A 17 -16.61 18.73 0.87
N LYS A 18 -16.81 19.95 0.41
CA LYS A 18 -15.78 20.99 0.38
C LYS A 18 -15.62 21.57 1.78
N VAL A 19 -14.44 21.46 2.37
CA VAL A 19 -14.14 22.03 3.68
C VAL A 19 -14.15 23.55 3.59
N SER A 20 -15.18 24.19 4.15
CA SER A 20 -15.16 25.60 4.52
C SER A 20 -15.01 25.69 6.04
N VAL A 21 -13.96 26.35 6.50
CA VAL A 21 -13.72 26.61 7.93
C VAL A 21 -14.87 27.44 8.48
N THR A 22 -15.69 26.85 9.34
CA THR A 22 -16.72 27.59 10.10
C THR A 22 -16.27 27.74 11.54
N GLU A 23 -16.38 28.97 12.04
CA GLU A 23 -15.97 29.51 13.32
C GLU A 23 -16.70 28.88 14.52
N HIS A 24 -16.20 27.74 15.08
CA HIS A 24 -16.69 27.29 16.40
C HIS A 24 -15.68 26.48 17.25
N GLU A 25 -14.43 26.29 16.80
CA GLU A 25 -13.36 25.90 17.72
C GLU A 25 -12.40 27.11 17.88
N SER A 26 -11.94 27.35 19.10
CA SER A 26 -10.97 28.41 19.33
C SER A 26 -9.74 28.13 18.46
N THR A 27 -9.28 29.11 17.72
CA THR A 27 -8.09 29.05 16.85
C THR A 27 -6.89 28.43 17.56
N ASP A 28 -6.82 28.60 18.89
CA ASP A 28 -5.79 28.03 19.77
C ASP A 28 -5.83 26.49 19.83
N SER A 29 -7.02 25.86 19.80
CA SER A 29 -7.14 24.40 19.82
C SER A 29 -6.64 23.76 18.51
N VAL A 30 -7.03 24.32 17.38
CA VAL A 30 -6.61 23.88 16.03
C VAL A 30 -5.10 24.01 15.87
N LEU A 31 -4.54 25.14 16.30
CA LEU A 31 -3.10 25.38 16.28
C LEU A 31 -2.35 24.37 17.16
N SER A 32 -2.90 24.06 18.35
CA SER A 32 -2.33 23.07 19.26
C SER A 32 -2.29 21.67 18.62
N TYR A 33 -3.37 21.24 17.94
CA TYR A 33 -3.39 19.94 17.22
C TYR A 33 -2.39 19.93 16.07
N ALA A 34 -2.32 21.00 15.27
CA ALA A 34 -1.37 21.11 14.18
C ALA A 34 0.07 21.00 14.67
N LEU A 35 0.44 21.71 15.74
CA LEU A 35 1.78 21.66 16.33
C LEU A 35 2.11 20.26 16.87
N LYS A 36 1.19 19.60 17.59
CA LYS A 36 1.40 18.26 18.11
C LYS A 36 1.66 17.25 17.00
N LEU A 37 0.88 17.30 15.91
CA LEU A 37 1.01 16.40 14.78
C LEU A 37 2.29 16.64 13.98
N GLN A 38 2.67 17.91 13.76
CA GLN A 38 3.87 18.28 12.99
C GLN A 38 5.18 17.90 13.70
N CYS A 39 5.17 17.75 15.02
CA CYS A 39 6.36 17.34 15.78
C CYS A 39 6.66 15.84 15.71
N GLN A 40 5.79 15.03 15.10
CA GLN A 40 5.98 13.59 15.05
C GLN A 40 6.89 13.17 13.89
N LEU A 41 7.89 12.34 14.20
CA LEU A 41 8.91 11.90 13.24
C LEU A 41 8.72 10.45 12.77
N CYS A 42 7.81 9.69 13.37
CA CYS A 42 7.51 8.33 12.95
C CYS A 42 6.00 8.08 12.87
N LEU A 43 5.60 7.10 12.06
CA LEU A 43 4.19 6.81 11.79
C LEU A 43 3.43 6.41 13.05
N GLU A 44 4.05 5.60 13.89
CA GLU A 44 3.46 5.05 15.11
C GLU A 44 3.08 6.18 16.08
N THR A 45 4.02 7.09 16.37
CA THR A 45 3.78 8.25 17.24
C THR A 45 2.83 9.26 16.61
N LEU A 46 2.87 9.43 15.29
CA LEU A 46 1.96 10.30 14.57
C LEU A 46 0.50 9.83 14.70
N ILE A 47 0.23 8.54 14.47
CA ILE A 47 -1.13 7.98 14.58
C ILE A 47 -1.58 7.95 16.04
N GLN A 48 -0.69 7.70 16.99
CA GLN A 48 -0.99 7.80 18.41
C GLN A 48 -1.39 9.22 18.81
N THR A 49 -0.61 10.22 18.38
CA THR A 49 -0.94 11.64 18.63
C THR A 49 -2.26 12.05 17.97
N TYR A 50 -2.53 11.53 16.75
CA TYR A 50 -3.81 11.75 16.09
C TYR A 50 -4.97 11.15 16.89
N GLU A 51 -4.83 9.92 17.39
CA GLU A 51 -5.82 9.28 18.26
C GLU A 51 -6.10 10.13 19.51
N GLU A 52 -5.05 10.65 20.17
CA GLU A 52 -5.17 11.51 21.34
C GLU A 52 -5.92 12.84 21.01
N CYS A 53 -5.62 13.45 19.85
CA CYS A 53 -6.34 14.63 19.38
C CYS A 53 -7.82 14.34 19.16
N ILE A 54 -8.16 13.23 18.50
CA ILE A 54 -9.56 12.83 18.30
C ILE A 54 -10.24 12.49 19.64
N LYS A 55 -9.57 11.77 20.54
CA LYS A 55 -10.10 11.43 21.88
C LYS A 55 -10.39 12.68 22.74
N SER A 56 -9.69 13.77 22.51
CA SER A 56 -9.96 15.02 23.24
C SER A 56 -11.31 15.67 22.87
N ILE A 57 -11.87 15.34 21.71
CA ILE A 57 -13.14 15.90 21.21
C ILE A 57 -14.25 14.85 21.05
N LEU A 58 -13.88 13.57 20.99
CA LEU A 58 -14.80 12.47 20.71
C LEU A 58 -14.43 11.23 21.50
N ASN A 59 -15.46 10.54 22.00
CA ASN A 59 -15.25 9.20 22.56
C ASN A 59 -15.13 8.19 21.41
N ILE A 60 -13.90 7.72 21.15
CA ILE A 60 -13.59 6.66 20.18
C ILE A 60 -12.97 5.46 20.87
N ASN A 61 -13.25 4.27 20.35
CA ASN A 61 -12.71 3.01 20.86
C ASN A 61 -11.34 2.69 20.27
N GLY A 62 -11.06 3.18 19.07
CA GLY A 62 -9.78 2.96 18.40
C GLY A 62 -9.65 3.67 17.06
N VAL A 63 -8.44 3.64 16.54
CA VAL A 63 -8.06 4.19 15.23
C VAL A 63 -7.27 3.14 14.47
N ARG A 64 -7.54 3.01 13.16
CA ARG A 64 -6.69 2.27 12.24
C ARG A 64 -6.27 3.21 11.12
N TYR A 65 -4.99 3.23 10.83
CA TYR A 65 -4.42 3.84 9.63
C TYR A 65 -3.90 2.76 8.69
N ARG A 66 -4.16 2.91 7.39
CA ARG A 66 -3.64 2.01 6.33
C ARG A 66 -3.06 2.83 5.19
N TYR A 67 -1.88 2.44 4.75
CA TYR A 67 -1.28 2.95 3.52
C TYR A 67 -0.87 1.77 2.63
N PRO A 68 -1.77 1.32 1.74
CA PRO A 68 -1.58 0.09 0.97
C PRO A 68 -0.37 0.10 0.05
N LEU A 69 0.04 1.28 -0.44
CA LEU A 69 1.17 1.43 -1.37
C LEU A 69 2.50 0.93 -0.79
N LEU A 70 2.70 1.08 0.53
CA LEU A 70 3.87 0.58 1.25
C LEU A 70 3.56 -0.60 2.18
N GLY A 71 2.35 -1.15 2.14
CA GLY A 71 1.92 -2.22 3.05
C GLY A 71 1.85 -1.80 4.51
N LEU A 72 1.75 -0.51 4.80
CA LEU A 72 1.71 -0.01 6.17
C LEU A 72 0.29 -0.14 6.72
N SER A 73 0.19 -0.76 7.91
CA SER A 73 -1.04 -0.80 8.68
C SER A 73 -0.71 -0.62 10.15
N PHE A 74 -1.40 0.32 10.80
CA PHE A 74 -1.22 0.61 12.20
C PHE A 74 -2.58 0.75 12.88
N SER A 75 -2.80 0.07 14.01
CA SER A 75 -4.07 0.07 14.73
C SER A 75 -3.84 0.32 16.21
N LEU A 76 -4.66 1.18 16.80
CA LEU A 76 -4.70 1.49 18.23
C LEU A 76 -6.10 1.25 18.78
N GLY A 77 -6.20 0.77 20.01
CA GLY A 77 -7.48 0.54 20.70
C GLY A 77 -8.27 -0.64 20.15
N SER A 78 -9.55 -0.68 20.48
CA SER A 78 -10.48 -1.74 20.08
C SER A 78 -11.04 -1.49 18.69
N THR A 79 -11.14 -2.54 17.87
CA THR A 79 -11.61 -2.48 16.49
C THR A 79 -13.00 -3.10 16.31
N TYR A 80 -13.87 -2.95 17.31
CA TYR A 80 -15.25 -3.47 17.30
C TYR A 80 -16.27 -2.34 17.05
N ASN A 81 -17.37 -2.67 16.36
CA ASN A 81 -18.56 -1.85 16.11
C ASN A 81 -18.41 -0.71 15.09
N ALA A 82 -19.41 0.18 15.03
CA ALA A 82 -19.58 1.18 13.98
C ALA A 82 -18.30 1.92 13.63
N GLN A 83 -17.98 1.95 12.34
CA GLN A 83 -16.75 2.50 11.82
C GLN A 83 -17.02 3.65 10.83
N CYS A 84 -16.21 4.69 10.95
CA CYS A 84 -16.15 5.76 9.97
C CYS A 84 -14.82 5.66 9.24
N ASN A 85 -14.85 5.62 7.93
CA ASN A 85 -13.67 5.55 7.09
C ASN A 85 -13.44 6.90 6.41
N PHE A 86 -12.21 7.38 6.46
CA PHE A 86 -11.77 8.60 5.78
C PHE A 86 -10.63 8.26 4.83
N HIS A 87 -10.80 8.68 3.60
CA HIS A 87 -9.79 8.59 2.56
C HIS A 87 -8.98 9.88 2.54
N LEU A 88 -7.68 9.78 2.80
CA LEU A 88 -6.79 10.94 2.84
C LEU A 88 -6.16 11.16 1.47
N GLU A 89 -6.58 12.24 0.80
CA GLU A 89 -6.08 12.62 -0.52
C GLU A 89 -5.80 14.13 -0.57
N THR A 90 -4.70 14.53 -1.17
CA THR A 90 -4.39 15.93 -1.48
C THR A 90 -3.66 16.01 -2.81
N ASP A 91 -4.01 17.00 -3.64
CA ASP A 91 -3.43 17.24 -4.97
C ASP A 91 -3.47 16.01 -5.91
N GLY A 92 -4.48 15.13 -5.73
CA GLY A 92 -4.61 13.87 -6.49
C GLY A 92 -3.69 12.75 -5.99
N GLU A 93 -2.96 12.97 -4.89
CA GLU A 93 -2.11 11.97 -4.25
C GLU A 93 -2.82 11.35 -3.04
N PHE A 94 -2.83 10.02 -2.99
CA PHE A 94 -3.39 9.24 -1.90
C PHE A 94 -2.39 9.06 -0.75
N TRP A 95 -2.81 9.38 0.47
CA TRP A 95 -1.98 9.32 1.69
C TRP A 95 -2.47 8.29 2.72
N GLY A 96 -3.42 7.46 2.35
CA GLY A 96 -3.91 6.37 3.18
C GLY A 96 -5.35 6.52 3.64
N ASP A 97 -5.82 5.49 4.33
CA ASP A 97 -7.15 5.41 4.92
C ASP A 97 -7.06 5.50 6.43
N ILE A 98 -7.93 6.28 7.05
CA ILE A 98 -8.15 6.28 8.49
C ILE A 98 -9.53 5.71 8.77
N THR A 99 -9.58 4.71 9.65
CA THR A 99 -10.81 4.15 10.19
C THR A 99 -10.89 4.50 11.67
N LEU A 100 -11.98 5.13 12.08
CA LEU A 100 -12.32 5.39 13.49
C LEU A 100 -13.35 4.37 13.95
N TYR A 101 -13.09 3.75 15.11
CA TYR A 101 -13.97 2.78 15.74
C TYR A 101 -14.69 3.40 16.94
N ARG A 102 -16.01 3.28 16.98
CA ARG A 102 -16.86 3.78 18.06
C ARG A 102 -18.21 3.09 18.07
N ASP A 103 -18.94 3.18 19.19
CA ASP A 103 -20.22 2.52 19.38
C ASP A 103 -21.43 3.32 18.82
N ASN A 104 -21.30 4.64 18.74
CA ASN A 104 -22.41 5.52 18.33
C ASN A 104 -22.12 6.22 16.99
N GLU A 105 -23.17 6.56 16.27
CA GLU A 105 -23.08 7.38 15.05
C GLU A 105 -22.53 8.79 15.33
N LEU A 106 -21.92 9.39 14.32
CA LEU A 106 -21.37 10.74 14.38
C LEU A 106 -22.44 11.77 14.04
N SER A 107 -22.52 12.85 14.82
CA SER A 107 -23.28 14.02 14.42
C SER A 107 -22.51 14.83 13.36
N ASP A 108 -23.22 15.68 12.60
CA ASP A 108 -22.61 16.52 11.55
C ASP A 108 -21.51 17.44 12.10
N SER A 109 -21.67 17.97 13.32
CA SER A 109 -20.66 18.79 13.98
C SER A 109 -19.41 18.00 14.34
N GLN A 110 -19.58 16.77 14.83
CA GLN A 110 -18.48 15.86 15.15
C GLN A 110 -17.74 15.44 13.87
N MET A 111 -18.46 15.19 12.79
CA MET A 111 -17.87 14.88 11.49
C MET A 111 -16.95 16.00 11.00
N LYS A 112 -17.41 17.25 11.05
CA LYS A 112 -16.60 18.43 10.67
C LYS A 112 -15.31 18.56 11.49
N ASN A 113 -15.37 18.29 12.80
CA ASN A 113 -14.18 18.35 13.66
C ASN A 113 -13.17 17.24 13.31
N ILE A 114 -13.65 16.04 13.01
CA ILE A 114 -12.77 14.95 12.54
C ILE A 114 -12.14 15.32 11.19
N GLU A 115 -12.92 15.85 10.27
CA GLU A 115 -12.42 16.31 8.96
C GLU A 115 -11.31 17.33 9.12
N LEU A 116 -11.50 18.32 10.01
CA LEU A 116 -10.50 19.32 10.27
C LEU A 116 -9.19 18.72 10.81
N ILE A 117 -9.27 17.87 11.86
CA ILE A 117 -8.07 17.25 12.44
C ILE A 117 -7.42 16.28 11.44
N SER A 118 -8.20 15.54 10.67
CA SER A 118 -7.68 14.66 9.63
C SER A 118 -6.98 15.44 8.50
N SER A 119 -7.44 16.63 8.17
CA SER A 119 -6.76 17.50 7.21
C SER A 119 -5.39 17.96 7.70
N LEU A 120 -5.25 18.22 9.00
CA LEU A 120 -3.97 18.58 9.63
C LEU A 120 -2.97 17.43 9.64
N LEU A 121 -3.45 16.17 9.59
CA LEU A 121 -2.61 14.98 9.59
C LEU A 121 -1.89 14.76 8.25
N ILE A 122 -2.41 15.26 7.14
CA ILE A 122 -1.91 14.95 5.79
C ILE A 122 -0.45 15.36 5.61
N HIS A 123 -0.09 16.59 5.99
CA HIS A 123 1.29 17.08 5.85
C HIS A 123 2.31 16.28 6.69
N PRO A 124 2.08 16.01 7.98
CA PRO A 124 2.94 15.13 8.77
C PRO A 124 3.02 13.71 8.19
N LEU A 125 1.90 13.13 7.74
CA LEU A 125 1.89 11.82 7.08
C LEU A 125 2.77 11.80 5.84
N ARG A 126 2.63 12.80 4.97
CA ARG A 126 3.47 12.94 3.78
C ARG A 126 4.95 12.91 4.16
N SER A 127 5.36 13.71 5.14
CA SER A 127 6.75 13.79 5.61
C SER A 127 7.25 12.45 6.16
N VAL A 128 6.46 11.81 7.01
CA VAL A 128 6.82 10.52 7.63
C VAL A 128 6.85 9.39 6.61
N ILE A 129 5.91 9.33 5.68
CA ILE A 129 5.88 8.32 4.62
C ILE A 129 7.04 8.53 3.65
N GLN A 130 7.32 9.75 3.25
CA GLN A 130 8.48 10.08 2.41
C GLN A 130 9.81 9.76 3.12
N GLN A 131 9.92 10.06 4.41
CA GLN A 131 11.10 9.70 5.19
C GLN A 131 11.24 8.17 5.33
N LYS A 132 10.15 7.43 5.56
CA LYS A 132 10.16 5.96 5.55
C LYS A 132 10.53 5.41 4.17
N SER A 133 9.99 5.98 3.10
CA SER A 133 10.40 5.65 1.73
C SER A 133 11.88 5.95 1.50
N ASN A 134 12.35 7.11 1.94
CA ASN A 134 13.76 7.54 1.80
C ASN A 134 14.72 6.76 2.73
N SER A 135 14.29 6.34 3.93
CA SER A 135 15.11 5.50 4.81
C SER A 135 15.27 4.08 4.28
N LEU A 136 14.29 3.59 3.51
CA LEU A 136 14.44 2.40 2.69
C LEU A 136 15.39 2.65 1.50
N LEU A 137 15.67 3.91 1.19
CA LEU A 137 16.37 4.37 -0.01
C LEU A 137 17.71 5.06 0.24
N SER A 138 18.21 5.24 1.46
CA SER A 138 19.39 6.07 1.75
C SER A 138 20.27 6.41 0.53
N SER A 139 19.77 7.24 -0.34
CA SER A 139 20.46 8.18 -1.23
C SER A 139 19.54 8.74 -2.33
N ASN A 140 19.25 10.04 -2.19
CA ASN A 140 18.91 11.06 -3.20
C ASN A 140 17.83 10.85 -4.26
N GLU A 141 16.95 11.82 -4.25
CA GLU A 141 16.17 12.50 -5.31
C GLU A 141 14.66 12.28 -5.36
N GLU A 142 13.98 13.43 -5.28
CA GLU A 142 12.54 13.63 -5.45
C GLU A 142 12.10 13.26 -6.87
N THR A 143 11.00 12.52 -7.00
CA THR A 143 10.00 12.79 -8.06
C THR A 143 8.74 11.92 -7.94
N THR A 144 7.64 12.50 -8.28
CA THR A 144 6.23 12.13 -8.50
C THR A 144 5.95 10.76 -9.14
N GLY A 145 4.87 10.08 -8.75
CA GLY A 145 4.08 9.03 -9.45
C GLY A 145 4.78 7.86 -10.17
N VAL A 146 5.94 8.11 -10.74
CA VAL A 146 6.90 7.14 -11.34
C VAL A 146 7.75 6.48 -10.24
N ALA A 147 7.66 6.99 -9.02
CA ALA A 147 8.55 6.66 -7.91
C ALA A 147 8.52 5.21 -7.45
N ASN A 148 7.43 4.46 -7.65
CA ASN A 148 7.36 3.09 -7.15
C ASN A 148 8.26 2.12 -7.96
N THR A 149 8.32 2.25 -9.28
CA THR A 149 9.18 1.39 -10.11
C THR A 149 10.65 1.68 -9.89
N THR A 150 11.05 2.95 -9.91
CA THR A 150 12.43 3.37 -9.66
C THR A 150 12.92 2.95 -8.26
N LEU A 151 12.04 3.07 -7.26
CA LEU A 151 12.32 2.62 -5.89
C LEU A 151 12.57 1.12 -5.80
N VAL A 152 11.68 0.33 -6.41
CA VAL A 152 11.82 -1.13 -6.42
C VAL A 152 13.09 -1.53 -7.18
N GLU A 153 13.42 -0.90 -8.30
CA GLU A 153 14.64 -1.15 -9.05
C GLU A 153 15.91 -0.83 -8.25
N GLN A 154 15.92 0.26 -7.46
CA GLN A 154 17.03 0.58 -6.56
C GLN A 154 17.19 -0.46 -5.45
N LEU A 155 16.09 -0.94 -4.88
CA LEU A 155 16.12 -2.00 -3.88
C LEU A 155 16.62 -3.32 -4.47
N VAL A 156 16.15 -3.71 -5.66
CA VAL A 156 16.67 -4.87 -6.38
C VAL A 156 18.17 -4.71 -6.65
N THR A 157 18.61 -3.51 -7.08
CA THR A 157 20.03 -3.21 -7.28
C THR A 157 20.86 -3.40 -6.03
N ARG A 158 20.35 -2.91 -4.89
CA ARG A 158 21.02 -3.06 -3.59
C ARG A 158 21.12 -4.53 -3.19
N GLU A 159 20.03 -5.26 -3.23
CA GLU A 159 19.99 -6.68 -2.84
C GLU A 159 20.81 -7.54 -3.80
N ALA A 160 20.83 -7.23 -5.09
CA ALA A 160 21.68 -7.88 -6.08
C ALA A 160 23.19 -7.70 -5.76
N LYS A 161 23.60 -6.49 -5.40
CA LYS A 161 25.00 -6.22 -4.97
C LYS A 161 25.37 -6.97 -3.70
N LEU A 162 24.45 -7.05 -2.73
CA LEU A 162 24.64 -7.80 -1.50
C LEU A 162 24.73 -9.29 -1.76
N SER A 163 23.83 -9.86 -2.56
CA SER A 163 23.78 -11.25 -2.96
C SER A 163 25.10 -11.68 -3.66
N ASN A 164 25.56 -10.88 -4.63
CA ASN A 164 26.82 -11.13 -5.33
C ASN A 164 28.02 -11.09 -4.38
N ARG A 165 28.06 -10.13 -3.44
CA ARG A 165 29.13 -10.02 -2.43
C ARG A 165 29.16 -11.21 -1.48
N GLU A 166 27.99 -11.65 -1.04
CA GLU A 166 27.83 -12.76 -0.10
C GLU A 166 27.85 -14.13 -0.80
N ARG A 167 27.83 -14.16 -2.14
CA ARG A 167 27.76 -15.37 -2.97
C ARG A 167 26.57 -16.27 -2.63
N VAL A 168 25.44 -15.66 -2.35
CA VAL A 168 24.15 -16.36 -2.14
C VAL A 168 23.22 -16.10 -3.33
N PRO A 169 22.36 -17.04 -3.72
CA PRO A 169 21.42 -16.82 -4.82
C PRO A 169 20.41 -15.73 -4.43
N MET A 170 19.88 -15.04 -5.44
CA MET A 170 18.76 -14.13 -5.30
C MET A 170 17.78 -14.38 -6.43
N SER A 171 16.50 -14.44 -6.11
CA SER A 171 15.43 -14.54 -7.10
C SER A 171 14.52 -13.33 -7.05
N LEU A 172 14.15 -12.85 -8.23
CA LEU A 172 13.12 -11.84 -8.45
C LEU A 172 11.85 -12.54 -8.92
N THR A 173 10.71 -12.20 -8.31
CA THR A 173 9.40 -12.67 -8.76
C THR A 173 8.50 -11.46 -9.01
N LEU A 174 7.87 -11.40 -10.16
CA LEU A 174 6.77 -10.49 -10.46
C LEU A 174 5.45 -11.27 -10.42
N ILE A 175 4.51 -10.81 -9.62
CA ILE A 175 3.19 -11.41 -9.43
C ILE A 175 2.14 -10.42 -9.89
N ASP A 176 1.38 -10.77 -10.90
CA ASP A 176 0.38 -9.90 -11.53
C ASP A 176 -1.03 -10.46 -11.31
N ILE A 177 -1.95 -9.60 -10.84
CA ILE A 177 -3.35 -9.98 -10.63
C ILE A 177 -4.03 -10.17 -11.98
N ASP A 178 -4.56 -11.36 -12.20
CA ASP A 178 -5.22 -11.72 -13.44
C ASP A 178 -6.51 -10.92 -13.64
N ARG A 179 -6.71 -10.42 -14.87
CA ARG A 179 -7.92 -9.69 -15.28
C ARG A 179 -8.28 -8.50 -14.38
N PHE A 180 -7.30 -7.88 -13.74
CA PHE A 180 -7.50 -6.77 -12.80
C PHE A 180 -8.35 -5.63 -13.37
N GLN A 181 -8.23 -5.32 -14.67
CA GLN A 181 -9.07 -4.31 -15.32
C GLN A 181 -10.57 -4.58 -15.19
N ARG A 182 -11.00 -5.86 -15.19
CA ARG A 182 -12.42 -6.21 -14.99
C ARG A 182 -12.86 -5.87 -13.56
N ILE A 183 -12.00 -6.14 -12.58
CA ILE A 183 -12.24 -5.79 -11.18
C ILE A 183 -12.28 -4.26 -11.05
N SER A 184 -11.31 -3.57 -11.60
CA SER A 184 -11.20 -2.10 -11.58
C SER A 184 -12.40 -1.40 -12.24
N ASN A 185 -12.94 -1.95 -13.33
CA ASN A 185 -14.10 -1.38 -14.03
C ASN A 185 -15.44 -1.67 -13.35
N SER A 186 -15.50 -2.72 -12.52
CA SER A 186 -16.73 -3.15 -11.85
C SER A 186 -16.85 -2.66 -10.40
N THR A 187 -15.80 -2.03 -9.86
CA THR A 187 -15.73 -1.56 -8.47
C THR A 187 -15.31 -0.09 -8.42
N ASN A 188 -15.66 0.60 -7.33
CA ASN A 188 -15.12 1.93 -7.06
C ASN A 188 -13.64 1.83 -6.62
N SER A 189 -12.95 2.97 -6.56
CA SER A 189 -11.52 3.03 -6.19
C SER A 189 -11.23 2.45 -4.80
N ILE A 190 -12.13 2.68 -3.84
CA ILE A 190 -11.99 2.23 -2.45
C ILE A 190 -11.98 0.69 -2.39
N VAL A 191 -12.95 0.05 -3.01
CA VAL A 191 -13.06 -1.43 -3.03
C VAL A 191 -11.88 -2.06 -3.77
N ARG A 192 -11.46 -1.42 -4.87
CA ARG A 192 -10.27 -1.86 -5.61
C ARG A 192 -9.02 -1.85 -4.71
N ASP A 193 -8.82 -0.80 -3.93
CA ASP A 193 -7.67 -0.66 -3.05
C ASP A 193 -7.75 -1.61 -1.85
N GLU A 194 -8.95 -1.91 -1.33
CA GLU A 194 -9.18 -2.96 -0.34
C GLU A 194 -8.78 -4.35 -0.88
N ILE A 195 -9.21 -4.69 -2.09
CA ILE A 195 -8.84 -5.95 -2.75
C ILE A 195 -7.31 -6.04 -2.90
N LEU A 196 -6.67 -4.98 -3.38
CA LEU A 196 -5.21 -4.95 -3.54
C LEU A 196 -4.47 -5.11 -2.20
N TYR A 197 -4.99 -4.49 -1.14
CA TYR A 197 -4.46 -4.65 0.20
C TYR A 197 -4.62 -6.08 0.72
N ASP A 198 -5.78 -6.69 0.55
CA ASP A 198 -6.04 -8.06 0.99
C ASP A 198 -5.16 -9.06 0.21
N VAL A 199 -4.98 -8.87 -1.10
CA VAL A 199 -4.05 -9.67 -1.91
C VAL A 199 -2.64 -9.57 -1.34
N MET A 200 -2.16 -8.35 -1.04
CA MET A 200 -0.84 -8.17 -0.45
C MET A 200 -0.73 -8.82 0.93
N LYS A 201 -1.78 -8.76 1.76
CA LYS A 201 -1.83 -9.43 3.07
C LYS A 201 -1.70 -10.94 2.92
N VAL A 202 -2.42 -11.56 1.97
CA VAL A 202 -2.29 -12.99 1.67
C VAL A 202 -0.87 -13.32 1.21
N MET A 203 -0.25 -12.50 0.37
CA MET A 203 1.16 -12.69 -0.03
C MET A 203 2.09 -12.65 1.17
N ARG A 204 1.93 -11.64 2.06
CA ARG A 204 2.78 -11.45 3.26
C ARG A 204 2.74 -12.64 4.21
N THR A 205 1.60 -13.26 4.42
CA THR A 205 1.49 -14.46 5.28
C THR A 205 2.16 -15.69 4.69
N ASN A 206 2.53 -15.66 3.42
CA ASN A 206 3.15 -16.77 2.69
C ASN A 206 4.65 -16.57 2.37
N ILE A 207 5.28 -15.53 2.93
CA ILE A 207 6.70 -15.24 2.77
C ILE A 207 7.34 -15.04 4.14
N ARG A 208 8.67 -15.01 4.21
CA ARG A 208 9.44 -14.75 5.44
C ARG A 208 9.49 -13.25 5.73
N ASP A 209 9.76 -12.89 6.98
CA ASP A 209 9.95 -11.47 7.37
C ASP A 209 11.15 -10.81 6.68
N THR A 210 12.15 -11.62 6.29
CA THR A 210 13.35 -11.17 5.55
C THR A 210 13.12 -10.97 4.07
N ASP A 211 12.01 -11.50 3.51
CA ASP A 211 11.66 -11.34 2.11
C ASP A 211 11.03 -9.98 1.85
N LEU A 212 11.37 -9.35 0.74
CA LEU A 212 10.91 -8.02 0.41
C LEU A 212 9.78 -8.08 -0.61
N LEU A 213 8.60 -7.58 -0.22
CA LEU A 213 7.41 -7.51 -1.06
C LEU A 213 6.99 -6.06 -1.27
N PHE A 214 6.88 -5.64 -2.52
CA PHE A 214 6.50 -4.29 -2.94
C PHE A 214 5.41 -4.31 -4.01
N ARG A 215 4.58 -3.29 -4.02
CA ARG A 215 3.71 -3.04 -5.17
C ARG A 215 4.54 -2.33 -6.24
N TYR A 216 4.75 -3.01 -7.37
CA TYR A 216 5.59 -2.53 -8.48
C TYR A 216 4.82 -1.56 -9.39
N ASN A 217 3.56 -1.91 -9.71
CA ASN A 217 2.65 -1.04 -10.45
C ASN A 217 1.18 -1.31 -10.04
N ASN A 218 0.22 -0.87 -10.83
CA ASN A 218 -1.21 -0.90 -10.50
C ASN A 218 -1.74 -2.26 -10.04
N ASN A 219 -1.26 -3.36 -10.61
CA ASN A 219 -1.75 -4.71 -10.35
C ASN A 219 -0.63 -5.75 -10.25
N THR A 220 0.64 -5.32 -10.26
CA THR A 220 1.81 -6.20 -10.19
C THR A 220 2.57 -5.94 -8.90
N TYR A 221 2.96 -7.00 -8.22
CA TYR A 221 3.82 -7.00 -7.05
C TYR A 221 5.19 -7.54 -7.42
N CYS A 222 6.22 -6.99 -6.79
CA CYS A 222 7.61 -7.43 -6.90
C CYS A 222 8.02 -8.08 -5.58
N LEU A 223 8.50 -9.32 -5.64
CA LEU A 223 9.01 -10.08 -4.51
C LEU A 223 10.50 -10.36 -4.73
N ILE A 224 11.34 -9.93 -3.79
CA ILE A 224 12.79 -10.16 -3.78
C ILE A 224 13.10 -11.22 -2.73
N LEU A 225 13.67 -12.32 -3.15
CA LEU A 225 13.98 -13.49 -2.33
C LEU A 225 15.49 -13.70 -2.25
N LYS A 226 16.10 -13.26 -1.15
CA LYS A 226 17.54 -13.43 -0.91
C LYS A 226 17.85 -14.83 -0.37
N GLY A 227 18.91 -15.45 -0.86
CA GLY A 227 19.31 -16.81 -0.48
C GLY A 227 18.39 -17.89 -1.11
N VAL A 228 17.66 -17.54 -2.18
CA VAL A 228 16.64 -18.42 -2.79
C VAL A 228 16.93 -18.57 -4.27
N THR A 229 17.05 -19.83 -4.72
CA THR A 229 17.19 -20.20 -6.15
C THR A 229 15.85 -20.07 -6.89
N ALA A 230 15.88 -20.06 -8.23
CA ALA A 230 14.67 -20.00 -9.06
C ALA A 230 13.66 -21.12 -8.72
N ASN A 231 14.12 -22.34 -8.48
CA ASN A 231 13.25 -23.46 -8.16
C ASN A 231 12.55 -23.27 -6.80
N ASN A 232 13.28 -22.82 -5.77
CA ASN A 232 12.70 -22.54 -4.47
C ASN A 232 11.76 -21.31 -4.52
N ALA A 233 12.08 -20.32 -5.34
CA ALA A 233 11.22 -19.16 -5.57
C ALA A 233 9.93 -19.56 -6.31
N PHE A 234 9.99 -20.56 -7.21
CA PHE A 234 8.82 -21.15 -7.85
C PHE A 234 7.88 -21.79 -6.81
N GLU A 235 8.40 -22.59 -5.89
CA GLU A 235 7.60 -23.21 -4.81
C GLU A 235 6.92 -22.14 -3.91
N ILE A 236 7.65 -21.06 -3.60
CA ILE A 236 7.09 -19.93 -2.84
C ILE A 236 5.97 -19.26 -3.65
N SER A 237 6.20 -19.03 -4.95
CA SER A 237 5.23 -18.39 -5.84
C SER A 237 3.96 -19.24 -6.01
N GLU A 238 4.09 -20.56 -6.14
CA GLU A 238 2.95 -21.49 -6.21
C GLU A 238 2.16 -21.54 -4.88
N ARG A 239 2.85 -21.47 -3.74
CA ARG A 239 2.19 -21.36 -2.45
C ARG A 239 1.38 -20.06 -2.35
N ILE A 240 1.94 -18.93 -2.75
CA ILE A 240 1.24 -17.64 -2.81
C ILE A 240 0.05 -17.71 -3.77
N ARG A 241 0.24 -18.24 -4.99
CA ARG A 241 -0.81 -18.40 -5.99
C ARG A 241 -1.99 -19.23 -5.44
N ASN A 242 -1.69 -20.38 -4.85
CA ASN A 242 -2.71 -21.25 -4.27
C ASN A 242 -3.44 -20.58 -3.10
N ALA A 243 -2.72 -19.85 -2.25
CA ALA A 243 -3.31 -19.11 -1.15
C ALA A 243 -4.26 -18.00 -1.64
N ILE A 244 -3.90 -17.28 -2.71
CA ILE A 244 -4.76 -16.27 -3.33
C ILE A 244 -5.97 -16.91 -4.00
N ASP A 245 -5.78 -17.98 -4.78
CA ASP A 245 -6.84 -18.68 -5.50
C ASP A 245 -7.92 -19.25 -4.56
N SER A 246 -7.50 -19.73 -3.39
CA SER A 246 -8.41 -20.26 -2.35
C SER A 246 -9.00 -19.19 -1.42
N HIS A 247 -8.48 -17.96 -1.44
CA HIS A 247 -8.94 -16.89 -0.55
C HIS A 247 -10.26 -16.29 -1.05
N GLN A 248 -11.18 -16.04 -0.12
CA GLN A 248 -12.45 -15.37 -0.42
C GLN A 248 -12.28 -13.86 -0.30
N PHE A 249 -12.09 -13.20 -1.43
CA PHE A 249 -12.11 -11.73 -1.48
C PHE A 249 -13.53 -11.21 -1.55
N THR A 250 -13.78 -10.05 -0.96
CA THR A 250 -15.10 -9.41 -0.97
C THR A 250 -15.04 -8.06 -1.66
N ALA A 251 -15.97 -7.81 -2.57
CA ALA A 251 -16.20 -6.51 -3.18
C ALA A 251 -17.33 -5.75 -2.44
N THR A 252 -17.70 -4.59 -2.95
CA THR A 252 -18.82 -3.78 -2.46
C THR A 252 -20.06 -4.62 -2.20
N HIS A 253 -20.75 -4.39 -1.09
CA HIS A 253 -21.95 -5.14 -0.64
C HIS A 253 -21.70 -6.64 -0.37
N ASN A 254 -20.52 -7.00 0.14
CA ASN A 254 -20.17 -8.38 0.48
C ASN A 254 -20.30 -9.38 -0.69
N LYS A 255 -20.16 -8.93 -1.92
CA LYS A 255 -20.13 -9.84 -3.07
C LYS A 255 -18.77 -10.53 -3.13
N PRO A 256 -18.72 -11.88 -3.15
CA PRO A 256 -17.46 -12.60 -3.28
C PRO A 256 -16.84 -12.33 -4.65
N VAL A 257 -15.52 -12.12 -4.68
CA VAL A 257 -14.73 -11.95 -5.90
C VAL A 257 -13.64 -13.01 -5.89
N HIS A 258 -13.56 -13.79 -6.96
CA HIS A 258 -12.50 -14.75 -7.17
C HIS A 258 -11.33 -14.08 -7.88
N ILE A 259 -10.14 -14.17 -7.29
CA ILE A 259 -8.92 -13.55 -7.79
C ILE A 259 -7.89 -14.63 -8.00
N THR A 260 -7.22 -14.59 -9.14
CA THR A 260 -6.05 -15.41 -9.44
C THR A 260 -4.86 -14.50 -9.79
N VAL A 261 -3.66 -15.05 -9.72
CA VAL A 261 -2.43 -14.35 -10.08
C VAL A 261 -1.58 -15.18 -11.03
N SER A 262 -0.87 -14.49 -11.90
CA SER A 262 0.18 -15.08 -12.74
C SER A 262 1.54 -14.57 -12.28
N ALA A 263 2.51 -15.47 -12.09
CA ALA A 263 3.83 -15.12 -11.62
C ALA A 263 4.94 -15.48 -12.63
N GLY A 264 5.92 -14.60 -12.74
CA GLY A 264 7.18 -14.85 -13.42
C GLY A 264 8.33 -14.82 -12.42
N ILE A 265 9.26 -15.73 -12.53
CA ILE A 265 10.40 -15.88 -11.62
C ILE A 265 11.70 -15.86 -12.42
N SER A 266 12.70 -15.15 -11.94
CA SER A 266 14.07 -15.22 -12.48
C SER A 266 15.10 -15.20 -11.36
N GLU A 267 16.09 -16.08 -11.44
CA GLU A 267 17.27 -16.04 -10.60
C GLU A 267 18.24 -14.99 -11.15
N LEU A 268 18.87 -14.23 -10.27
CA LEU A 268 19.92 -13.28 -10.63
C LEU A 268 21.15 -14.02 -11.12
N LEU A 269 21.56 -13.74 -12.35
CA LEU A 269 22.80 -14.25 -12.93
C LEU A 269 23.94 -13.24 -12.72
N ALA A 270 25.18 -13.72 -12.67
CA ALA A 270 26.35 -12.85 -12.50
C ALA A 270 26.52 -11.81 -13.63
N THR A 271 25.96 -12.09 -14.80
CA THR A 271 25.97 -11.24 -15.98
C THR A 271 24.77 -10.32 -16.12
N ASP A 272 23.79 -10.43 -15.21
CA ASP A 272 22.57 -9.63 -15.31
C ASP A 272 22.80 -8.16 -14.99
N SER A 273 22.23 -7.29 -15.83
CA SER A 273 21.83 -5.96 -15.39
C SER A 273 20.49 -6.01 -14.66
N ILE A 274 20.13 -4.94 -13.98
CA ILE A 274 18.82 -4.85 -13.32
C ILE A 274 17.70 -4.89 -14.35
N GLU A 275 17.90 -4.23 -15.48
CA GLU A 275 16.94 -4.23 -16.59
C GLU A 275 16.75 -5.64 -17.16
N SER A 276 17.84 -6.42 -17.34
CA SER A 276 17.76 -7.77 -17.92
C SER A 276 17.00 -8.75 -17.02
N ILE A 277 17.19 -8.71 -15.71
CA ILE A 277 16.43 -9.57 -14.79
C ILE A 277 14.95 -9.19 -14.75
N PHE A 278 14.61 -7.89 -14.77
CA PHE A 278 13.22 -7.43 -14.84
C PHE A 278 12.56 -7.81 -16.16
N GLU A 279 13.25 -7.65 -17.29
CA GLU A 279 12.75 -8.04 -18.61
C GLU A 279 12.46 -9.54 -18.66
N ARG A 280 13.42 -10.37 -18.25
CA ARG A 280 13.28 -11.83 -18.21
C ARG A 280 12.12 -12.26 -17.32
N THR A 281 11.98 -11.64 -16.15
CA THR A 281 10.88 -11.92 -15.22
C THR A 281 9.52 -11.48 -15.79
N SER A 282 9.48 -10.32 -16.45
CA SER A 282 8.26 -9.80 -17.09
C SER A 282 7.81 -10.68 -18.26
N LEU A 283 8.74 -11.19 -19.07
CA LEU A 283 8.46 -12.14 -20.15
C LEU A 283 7.86 -13.44 -19.59
N ALA A 284 8.36 -13.93 -18.45
CA ALA A 284 7.81 -15.10 -17.79
C ALA A 284 6.37 -14.85 -17.31
N VAL A 285 6.05 -13.68 -16.73
CA VAL A 285 4.65 -13.30 -16.40
C VAL A 285 3.76 -13.29 -17.63
N GLN A 286 4.23 -12.69 -18.72
CA GLN A 286 3.45 -12.65 -19.98
C GLN A 286 3.20 -14.07 -20.52
N HIS A 287 4.20 -14.95 -20.41
CA HIS A 287 4.05 -16.35 -20.82
C HIS A 287 3.02 -17.06 -19.93
N ALA A 288 3.07 -16.90 -18.60
CA ALA A 288 2.05 -17.42 -17.69
C ALA A 288 0.64 -16.96 -18.07
N LYS A 289 0.47 -15.68 -18.41
CA LYS A 289 -0.81 -15.15 -18.86
C LYS A 289 -1.28 -15.72 -20.20
N LYS A 290 -0.37 -15.98 -21.15
CA LYS A 290 -0.68 -16.60 -22.44
C LYS A 290 -1.06 -18.06 -22.30
N MET A 291 -0.42 -18.80 -21.39
CA MET A 291 -0.65 -20.21 -21.15
C MET A 291 -1.91 -20.52 -20.30
N GLY A 292 -2.74 -19.53 -20.01
CA GLY A 292 -4.03 -19.74 -19.34
C GLY A 292 -4.18 -18.98 -18.02
N ARG A 293 -3.17 -18.26 -17.58
CA ARG A 293 -3.16 -17.55 -16.27
C ARG A 293 -3.08 -18.51 -15.07
N ASN A 294 -3.25 -17.96 -13.86
CA ASN A 294 -3.27 -18.72 -12.61
C ASN A 294 -2.13 -19.76 -12.52
N GLN A 295 -0.92 -19.34 -12.79
CA GLN A 295 0.28 -20.20 -12.78
C GLN A 295 1.56 -19.39 -12.63
N SER A 296 2.62 -20.05 -12.19
CA SER A 296 3.96 -19.50 -12.08
C SER A 296 4.87 -20.05 -13.16
N ILE A 297 5.77 -19.23 -13.69
CA ILE A 297 6.74 -19.65 -14.73
C ILE A 297 8.13 -19.10 -14.39
N ILE A 298 9.14 -19.99 -14.51
CA ILE A 298 10.54 -19.60 -14.39
C ILE A 298 11.02 -19.06 -15.75
N GLY A 299 11.53 -17.82 -15.75
CA GLY A 299 12.16 -17.21 -16.91
C GLY A 299 13.61 -17.67 -17.06
N ASP A 300 13.85 -18.56 -18.01
CA ASP A 300 15.18 -19.14 -18.33
C ASP A 300 15.87 -18.48 -19.53
N GLY A 301 15.32 -17.35 -20.00
CA GLY A 301 15.84 -16.63 -21.17
C GLY A 301 15.49 -17.22 -22.52
N LYS A 302 14.78 -18.36 -22.57
CA LYS A 302 14.42 -19.05 -23.84
C LYS A 302 13.10 -18.55 -24.46
N PHE A 303 12.44 -17.58 -23.84
CA PHE A 303 11.18 -17.01 -24.34
C PHE A 303 11.37 -15.93 -25.44
N ILE A 304 12.61 -15.72 -25.91
CA ILE A 304 12.90 -14.79 -26.99
C ILE A 304 12.88 -15.60 -28.30
N SER A 305 11.70 -15.80 -28.86
CA SER A 305 11.52 -16.21 -30.25
C SER A 305 10.18 -15.72 -30.79
#